data_38691974bfd10d1c7159bde8f5832bf6
#
_entry.id   38691974bfd10d1c7159bde8f5832bf6
#
_cell.length_a   1.000
_cell.length_b   1.000
_cell.length_c   1.000
_cell.angle_alpha   90.00
_cell.angle_beta   90.00
_cell.angle_gamma   90.00
#
_symmetry.space_group_name_H-M   'P 1'
#
loop_
_entity.id
_entity.type
_entity.pdbx_description
1 polymer ?
#
loop_
_entity_poly.entity_id
_entity_poly.type
_entity_poly.pdbx_seq_one_letter_code
_entity_poly.pdbx_strand_id
1 'polypeptide(L)'
;SDVYKRQRMHPSERKKILMRFIGLIEKHQVELAVLESLDSGKPVRECLLTDLPETIECLEWHAECADKQYGGISPSGDGRLGLIVREPAGVVACVLPWNFPLMMVGWKLGPALAEGNSVILKPASVTSLSTLKLAEFAAEAGIPEGVFNVITGPGSSVGEALGLHPGVDVVSFTGSTEVGRRFLEYAARSNLKRIVLELGGKSPFVVLDDVADYAAVAAQAAAAAFWNMGENCTANSRII
;
A
#
# COMPACT_ATOMS: atom_id res chain seq x y z
N SER A 1 -19.14 8.52 5.87
CA SER A 1 -18.59 7.22 5.48
C SER A 1 -19.17 6.14 6.37
N ASP A 2 -19.51 5.00 5.80
CA ASP A 2 -20.11 3.87 6.51
C ASP A 2 -19.08 3.00 7.24
N VAL A 3 -18.09 3.62 7.88
CA VAL A 3 -17.08 2.93 8.72
C VAL A 3 -17.78 1.97 9.68
N TYR A 4 -18.86 2.40 10.33
CA TYR A 4 -19.63 1.58 11.24
C TYR A 4 -20.35 0.39 10.57
N LYS A 5 -20.85 0.52 9.34
CA LYS A 5 -21.50 -0.60 8.63
C LYS A 5 -20.48 -1.65 8.22
N ARG A 6 -19.31 -1.22 7.73
CA ARG A 6 -18.24 -2.15 7.35
C ARG A 6 -17.64 -2.87 8.55
N GLN A 7 -17.48 -2.21 9.68
CA GLN A 7 -17.01 -2.84 10.92
C GLN A 7 -17.91 -3.99 11.38
N ARG A 8 -19.21 -3.98 11.00
CA ARG A 8 -20.15 -5.06 11.26
C ARG A 8 -20.14 -6.18 10.21
N MET A 9 -19.50 -5.97 9.07
CA MET A 9 -19.41 -7.00 8.03
C MET A 9 -18.52 -8.14 8.51
N HIS A 10 -19.01 -9.38 8.43
CA HIS A 10 -18.25 -10.54 8.86
C HIS A 10 -16.94 -10.66 8.04
N PRO A 11 -15.80 -11.01 8.66
CA PRO A 11 -14.51 -11.12 7.96
C PRO A 11 -14.55 -12.00 6.71
N SER A 12 -15.28 -13.12 6.74
CA SER A 12 -15.43 -14.01 5.57
C SER A 12 -16.18 -13.36 4.40
N GLU A 13 -17.05 -12.40 4.65
CA GLU A 13 -17.72 -11.64 3.58
C GLU A 13 -16.78 -10.60 2.98
N ARG A 14 -15.98 -9.94 3.81
CA ARG A 14 -14.92 -9.04 3.33
C ARG A 14 -13.95 -9.79 2.42
N LYS A 15 -13.50 -10.98 2.84
CA LYS A 15 -12.65 -11.86 2.04
C LYS A 15 -13.27 -12.13 0.66
N LYS A 16 -14.53 -12.55 0.59
CA LYS A 16 -15.21 -12.84 -0.68
C LYS A 16 -15.26 -11.63 -1.62
N ILE A 17 -15.50 -10.45 -1.07
CA ILE A 17 -15.52 -9.20 -1.84
C ILE A 17 -14.12 -8.88 -2.36
N LEU A 18 -13.09 -8.98 -1.51
CA LEU A 18 -11.71 -8.74 -1.90
C LEU A 18 -11.24 -9.73 -2.98
N MET A 19 -11.58 -11.02 -2.87
CA MET A 19 -11.24 -12.00 -3.91
C MET A 19 -11.91 -11.69 -5.25
N ARG A 20 -13.16 -11.17 -5.27
CA ARG A 20 -13.78 -10.69 -6.52
C ARG A 20 -13.06 -9.47 -7.09
N PHE A 21 -12.63 -8.55 -6.24
CA PHE A 21 -11.85 -7.38 -6.65
C PHE A 21 -10.52 -7.79 -7.29
N ILE A 22 -9.81 -8.74 -6.68
CA ILE A 22 -8.56 -9.30 -7.19
C ILE A 22 -8.78 -9.99 -8.54
N GLY A 23 -9.83 -10.80 -8.69
CA GLY A 23 -10.17 -11.43 -9.96
C GLY A 23 -10.46 -10.44 -11.10
N LEU A 24 -10.96 -9.23 -10.79
CA LEU A 24 -11.10 -8.16 -11.78
C LEU A 24 -9.75 -7.56 -12.17
N ILE A 25 -8.83 -7.40 -11.21
CA ILE A 25 -7.45 -6.96 -11.49
C ILE A 25 -6.76 -7.98 -12.41
N GLU A 26 -6.83 -9.27 -12.08
CA GLU A 26 -6.27 -10.35 -12.89
C GLU A 26 -6.83 -10.36 -14.32
N LYS A 27 -8.15 -10.26 -14.45
CA LYS A 27 -8.83 -10.23 -15.73
C LYS A 27 -8.38 -9.06 -16.61
N HIS A 28 -8.03 -7.93 -16.02
CA HIS A 28 -7.69 -6.69 -16.71
C HIS A 28 -6.19 -6.32 -16.60
N GLN A 29 -5.30 -7.29 -16.36
CA GLN A 29 -3.86 -7.05 -16.18
C GLN A 29 -3.23 -6.24 -17.31
N VAL A 30 -3.55 -6.56 -18.56
CA VAL A 30 -2.98 -5.86 -19.73
C VAL A 30 -3.43 -4.39 -19.76
N GLU A 31 -4.71 -4.12 -19.49
CA GLU A 31 -5.23 -2.75 -19.43
C GLU A 31 -4.53 -1.95 -18.34
N LEU A 32 -4.43 -2.51 -17.14
CA LEU A 32 -3.78 -1.86 -16.00
C LEU A 32 -2.28 -1.62 -16.26
N ALA A 33 -1.57 -2.59 -16.86
CA ALA A 33 -0.16 -2.43 -17.20
C ALA A 33 0.07 -1.31 -18.23
N VAL A 34 -0.81 -1.19 -19.21
CA VAL A 34 -0.75 -0.11 -20.21
C VAL A 34 -1.00 1.25 -19.54
N LEU A 35 -2.02 1.36 -18.69
CA LEU A 35 -2.32 2.59 -17.95
C LEU A 35 -1.16 3.01 -17.06
N GLU A 36 -0.57 2.05 -16.33
CA GLU A 36 0.59 2.32 -15.46
C GLU A 36 1.82 2.75 -16.25
N SER A 37 2.08 2.08 -17.38
CA SER A 37 3.19 2.43 -18.28
C SER A 37 3.01 3.83 -18.90
N LEU A 38 1.79 4.20 -19.29
CA LEU A 38 1.49 5.53 -19.84
C LEU A 38 1.70 6.64 -18.82
N ASP A 39 1.31 6.43 -17.57
CA ASP A 39 1.45 7.43 -16.50
C ASP A 39 2.89 7.55 -15.99
N SER A 40 3.56 6.41 -15.77
CA SER A 40 4.85 6.37 -15.08
C SER A 40 6.05 6.42 -16.03
N GLY A 41 5.86 6.12 -17.31
CA GLY A 41 6.95 5.93 -18.28
C GLY A 41 7.67 4.59 -18.14
N LYS A 42 7.25 3.69 -17.26
CA LYS A 42 7.84 2.35 -17.10
C LYS A 42 7.62 1.48 -18.34
N PRO A 43 8.55 0.58 -18.66
CA PRO A 43 8.29 -0.43 -19.67
C PRO A 43 7.06 -1.28 -19.30
N VAL A 44 6.13 -1.45 -20.21
CA VAL A 44 4.90 -2.25 -20.00
C VAL A 44 5.21 -3.67 -19.53
N ARG A 45 6.36 -4.19 -19.94
CA ARG A 45 6.86 -5.50 -19.51
C ARG A 45 7.08 -5.56 -17.99
N GLU A 46 7.65 -4.51 -17.39
CA GLU A 46 7.87 -4.45 -15.93
C GLU A 46 6.53 -4.42 -15.20
N CYS A 47 5.57 -3.65 -15.71
CA CYS A 47 4.23 -3.59 -15.12
C CYS A 47 3.54 -4.97 -15.15
N LEU A 48 3.68 -5.72 -16.27
CA LEU A 48 3.05 -7.04 -16.44
C LEU A 48 3.74 -8.16 -15.66
N LEU A 49 5.08 -8.16 -15.61
CA LEU A 49 5.83 -9.28 -15.07
C LEU A 49 6.25 -9.11 -13.61
N THR A 50 6.14 -7.89 -13.08
CA THR A 50 6.56 -7.58 -11.72
C THR A 50 5.46 -6.87 -10.95
N ASP A 51 5.05 -5.67 -11.36
CA ASP A 51 4.18 -4.83 -10.54
C ASP A 51 2.79 -5.44 -10.31
N LEU A 52 2.17 -5.96 -11.36
CA LEU A 52 0.84 -6.58 -11.25
C LEU A 52 0.85 -7.90 -10.50
N PRO A 53 1.77 -8.86 -10.79
CA PRO A 53 1.86 -10.08 -9.98
C PRO A 53 2.07 -9.80 -8.50
N GLU A 54 2.99 -8.92 -8.13
CA GLU A 54 3.20 -8.54 -6.72
C GLU A 54 1.99 -7.83 -6.10
N THR A 55 1.29 -7.00 -6.87
CA THR A 55 0.05 -6.35 -6.41
C THR A 55 -1.01 -7.38 -6.10
N ILE A 56 -1.22 -8.34 -7.00
CA ILE A 56 -2.21 -9.41 -6.88
C ILE A 56 -1.86 -10.30 -5.68
N GLU A 57 -0.65 -10.83 -5.62
CA GLU A 57 -0.18 -11.69 -4.54
C GLU A 57 -0.33 -11.03 -3.17
N CYS A 58 0.05 -9.75 -3.05
CA CYS A 58 -0.10 -9.00 -1.81
C CYS A 58 -1.56 -8.84 -1.41
N LEU A 59 -2.44 -8.50 -2.34
CA LEU A 59 -3.87 -8.36 -2.08
C LEU A 59 -4.50 -9.70 -1.69
N GLU A 60 -4.14 -10.80 -2.38
CA GLU A 60 -4.60 -12.16 -2.07
C GLU A 60 -4.19 -12.58 -0.67
N TRP A 61 -2.93 -12.40 -0.32
CA TRP A 61 -2.42 -12.73 0.99
C TRP A 61 -3.23 -12.05 2.10
N HIS A 62 -3.50 -10.75 1.97
CA HIS A 62 -4.29 -10.01 2.94
C HIS A 62 -5.78 -10.43 2.93
N ALA A 63 -6.35 -10.67 1.76
CA ALA A 63 -7.73 -11.16 1.64
C ALA A 63 -7.90 -12.52 2.33
N GLU A 64 -6.93 -13.42 2.15
CA GLU A 64 -6.95 -14.72 2.81
C GLU A 64 -6.76 -14.64 4.32
N CYS A 65 -6.00 -13.67 4.81
CA CYS A 65 -5.80 -13.45 6.23
C CYS A 65 -7.01 -12.81 6.94
N ALA A 66 -7.95 -12.20 6.19
CA ALA A 66 -9.03 -11.41 6.76
C ALA A 66 -9.91 -12.18 7.77
N ASP A 67 -10.11 -13.48 7.55
CA ASP A 67 -10.92 -14.37 8.41
C ASP A 67 -10.05 -15.23 9.36
N LYS A 68 -8.76 -14.96 9.47
CA LYS A 68 -7.79 -15.72 10.26
C LYS A 68 -7.10 -14.88 11.35
N GLN A 69 -7.58 -13.67 11.61
CA GLN A 69 -7.06 -12.80 12.65
C GLN A 69 -7.71 -13.13 13.99
N TYR A 70 -6.94 -13.74 14.88
CA TYR A 70 -7.42 -14.15 16.19
C TYR A 70 -7.11 -13.07 17.24
N GLY A 71 -8.01 -12.94 18.22
CA GLY A 71 -7.75 -12.24 19.47
C GLY A 71 -6.92 -13.09 20.43
N GLY A 72 -6.84 -12.67 21.68
CA GLY A 72 -6.12 -13.40 22.72
C GLY A 72 -6.81 -13.31 24.07
N ILE A 73 -6.35 -14.17 25.00
CA ILE A 73 -6.74 -14.11 26.40
C ILE A 73 -5.52 -13.64 27.18
N SER A 74 -5.66 -12.55 27.94
CA SER A 74 -4.57 -12.05 28.80
C SER A 74 -4.48 -12.83 30.10
N PRO A 75 -3.28 -12.96 30.70
CA PRO A 75 -3.18 -13.44 32.08
C PRO A 75 -4.02 -12.55 32.99
N SER A 76 -4.96 -13.15 33.71
CA SER A 76 -5.85 -12.45 34.64
C SER A 76 -5.87 -13.18 35.97
N GLY A 77 -6.01 -12.48 37.07
CA GLY A 77 -6.18 -13.08 38.38
C GLY A 77 -7.53 -13.78 38.54
N ASP A 78 -7.70 -14.49 39.66
CA ASP A 78 -8.92 -15.25 39.97
C ASP A 78 -10.19 -14.40 39.85
N GLY A 79 -11.20 -14.96 39.18
CA GLY A 79 -12.50 -14.32 38.97
C GLY A 79 -12.53 -13.22 37.90
N ARG A 80 -11.46 -13.07 37.09
CA ARG A 80 -11.39 -12.10 35.99
C ARG A 80 -11.03 -12.79 34.68
N LEU A 81 -11.58 -12.28 33.57
CA LEU A 81 -11.24 -12.70 32.20
C LEU A 81 -10.86 -11.46 31.40
N GLY A 82 -9.60 -11.40 30.95
CA GLY A 82 -9.13 -10.33 30.07
C GLY A 82 -9.08 -10.84 28.63
N LEU A 83 -9.73 -10.12 27.71
CA LEU A 83 -9.73 -10.42 26.29
C LEU A 83 -8.94 -9.37 25.51
N ILE A 84 -8.15 -9.82 24.54
CA ILE A 84 -7.50 -8.96 23.53
C ILE A 84 -8.35 -9.04 22.27
N VAL A 85 -9.03 -7.97 21.92
CA VAL A 85 -9.90 -7.87 20.74
C VAL A 85 -9.22 -7.01 19.69
N ARG A 86 -9.28 -7.43 18.42
CA ARG A 86 -8.82 -6.65 17.27
C ARG A 86 -9.98 -5.89 16.66
N GLU A 87 -9.78 -4.59 16.43
CA GLU A 87 -10.77 -3.71 15.84
C GLU A 87 -10.14 -2.92 14.69
N PRO A 88 -10.93 -2.55 13.64
CA PRO A 88 -10.46 -1.62 12.61
C PRO A 88 -9.97 -0.31 13.22
N ALA A 89 -8.91 0.25 12.67
CA ALA A 89 -8.39 1.54 13.10
C ALA A 89 -9.34 2.72 12.76
N GLY A 90 -10.15 2.57 11.70
CA GLY A 90 -11.09 3.59 11.24
C GLY A 90 -10.87 4.03 9.80
N VAL A 91 -10.57 5.30 9.59
CA VAL A 91 -10.27 5.87 8.26
C VAL A 91 -8.76 5.91 8.04
N VAL A 92 -8.30 5.21 7.00
CA VAL A 92 -6.89 5.15 6.60
C VAL A 92 -6.68 5.98 5.34
N ALA A 93 -5.83 7.00 5.42
CA ALA A 93 -5.35 7.72 4.26
C ALA A 93 -4.09 7.05 3.72
N CYS A 94 -4.16 6.52 2.50
CA CYS A 94 -3.05 5.91 1.78
C CYS A 94 -2.50 6.91 0.77
N VAL A 95 -1.27 7.39 0.95
CA VAL A 95 -0.61 8.35 0.06
C VAL A 95 0.52 7.66 -0.66
N LEU A 96 0.42 7.58 -1.99
CA LEU A 96 1.27 6.75 -2.83
C LEU A 96 2.39 7.54 -3.50
N PRO A 97 3.53 6.88 -3.79
CA PRO A 97 4.58 7.39 -4.64
C PRO A 97 4.23 7.20 -6.12
N TRP A 98 5.08 7.72 -7.00
CA TRP A 98 4.92 7.65 -8.45
C TRP A 98 5.65 6.48 -9.12
N ASN A 99 6.64 5.88 -8.45
CA ASN A 99 7.54 4.88 -9.04
C ASN A 99 6.98 3.44 -9.07
N PHE A 100 6.04 3.10 -8.16
CA PHE A 100 5.35 1.81 -8.09
C PHE A 100 3.86 2.02 -7.77
N PRO A 101 3.07 2.61 -8.67
CA PRO A 101 1.69 2.98 -8.38
C PRO A 101 0.84 1.80 -7.92
N LEU A 102 0.69 0.74 -8.73
CA LEU A 102 -0.14 -0.42 -8.40
C LEU A 102 0.41 -1.26 -7.26
N MET A 103 1.72 -1.50 -7.24
CA MET A 103 2.35 -2.26 -6.17
C MET A 103 2.10 -1.62 -4.81
N MET A 104 2.24 -0.30 -4.72
CA MET A 104 1.97 0.43 -3.47
C MET A 104 0.48 0.49 -3.12
N VAL A 105 -0.42 0.36 -4.09
CA VAL A 105 -1.84 0.10 -3.79
C VAL A 105 -1.98 -1.23 -3.07
N GLY A 106 -1.41 -2.31 -3.59
CA GLY A 106 -1.44 -3.62 -2.95
C GLY A 106 -0.99 -3.58 -1.49
N TRP A 107 0.18 -2.99 -1.25
CA TRP A 107 0.79 -2.90 0.08
C TRP A 107 -0.02 -2.11 1.11
N LYS A 108 -0.81 -1.12 0.68
CA LYS A 108 -1.57 -0.26 1.58
C LYS A 108 -3.05 -0.60 1.63
N LEU A 109 -3.66 -0.86 0.47
CA LEU A 109 -5.08 -1.16 0.37
C LEU A 109 -5.40 -2.55 0.91
N GLY A 110 -4.55 -3.55 0.62
CA GLY A 110 -4.73 -4.92 1.06
C GLY A 110 -4.98 -5.04 2.56
N PRO A 111 -4.00 -4.68 3.42
CA PRO A 111 -4.19 -4.75 4.86
C PRO A 111 -5.31 -3.84 5.37
N ALA A 112 -5.44 -2.63 4.83
CA ALA A 112 -6.46 -1.70 5.30
C ALA A 112 -7.88 -2.22 5.06
N LEU A 113 -8.16 -2.74 3.86
CA LEU A 113 -9.47 -3.30 3.54
C LEU A 113 -9.73 -4.65 4.21
N ALA A 114 -8.74 -5.52 4.32
CA ALA A 114 -8.89 -6.82 4.98
C ALA A 114 -9.31 -6.67 6.44
N GLU A 115 -8.72 -5.71 7.15
CA GLU A 115 -9.02 -5.42 8.56
C GLU A 115 -10.29 -4.57 8.77
N GLY A 116 -11.04 -4.24 7.71
CA GLY A 116 -12.34 -3.57 7.83
C GLY A 116 -12.28 -2.05 7.91
N ASN A 117 -11.15 -1.42 7.60
CA ASN A 117 -11.03 0.03 7.56
C ASN A 117 -11.68 0.63 6.30
N SER A 118 -12.03 1.91 6.36
CA SER A 118 -12.31 2.72 5.16
C SER A 118 -11.03 3.38 4.68
N VAL A 119 -10.86 3.48 3.37
CA VAL A 119 -9.63 3.98 2.74
C VAL A 119 -9.90 5.20 1.90
N ILE A 120 -9.07 6.22 2.09
CA ILE A 120 -8.91 7.35 1.17
C ILE A 120 -7.54 7.20 0.54
N LEU A 121 -7.48 6.87 -0.74
CA LEU A 121 -6.25 6.66 -1.47
C LEU A 121 -5.94 7.86 -2.34
N LYS A 122 -4.74 8.43 -2.14
CA LYS A 122 -4.21 9.52 -2.93
C LYS A 122 -3.01 9.05 -3.74
N PRO A 123 -3.16 8.79 -5.05
CA PRO A 123 -2.03 8.50 -5.92
C PRO A 123 -1.10 9.71 -6.06
N ALA A 124 0.09 9.50 -6.56
CA ALA A 124 0.93 10.60 -6.99
C ALA A 124 0.23 11.39 -8.11
N SER A 125 0.50 12.70 -8.22
CA SER A 125 -0.20 13.55 -9.18
C SER A 125 0.09 13.19 -10.64
N VAL A 126 1.20 12.50 -10.89
CA VAL A 126 1.67 12.10 -12.22
C VAL A 126 1.35 10.65 -12.57
N THR A 127 0.85 9.85 -11.61
CA THR A 127 0.55 8.41 -11.80
C THR A 127 -0.76 8.05 -11.13
N SER A 128 -1.88 8.41 -11.75
CA SER A 128 -3.22 8.23 -11.16
C SER A 128 -4.16 7.33 -11.95
N LEU A 129 -3.88 7.05 -13.22
CA LEU A 129 -4.83 6.37 -14.12
C LEU A 129 -5.13 4.94 -13.66
N SER A 130 -4.11 4.15 -13.38
CA SER A 130 -4.29 2.76 -12.90
C SER A 130 -5.07 2.72 -11.59
N THR A 131 -4.80 3.65 -10.66
CA THR A 131 -5.50 3.74 -9.38
C THR A 131 -6.96 4.13 -9.54
N LEU A 132 -7.28 5.05 -10.44
CA LEU A 132 -8.67 5.42 -10.75
C LEU A 132 -9.43 4.24 -11.34
N LYS A 133 -8.80 3.44 -12.21
CA LYS A 133 -9.38 2.21 -12.75
C LYS A 133 -9.67 1.18 -11.66
N LEU A 134 -8.81 1.05 -10.66
CA LEU A 134 -9.07 0.18 -9.51
C LEU A 134 -10.31 0.61 -8.71
N ALA A 135 -10.64 1.89 -8.66
CA ALA A 135 -11.87 2.35 -7.99
C ALA A 135 -13.12 1.85 -8.73
N GLU A 136 -13.10 1.79 -10.07
CA GLU A 136 -14.19 1.19 -10.86
C GLU A 136 -14.34 -0.31 -10.54
N PHE A 137 -13.22 -1.05 -10.54
CA PHE A 137 -13.23 -2.49 -10.20
C PHE A 137 -13.68 -2.75 -8.76
N ALA A 138 -13.34 -1.87 -7.83
CA ALA A 138 -13.79 -1.98 -6.45
C ALA A 138 -15.32 -1.88 -6.33
N ALA A 139 -15.93 -0.94 -7.07
CA ALA A 139 -17.38 -0.81 -7.13
C ALA A 139 -18.03 -2.04 -7.78
N GLU A 140 -17.49 -2.55 -8.90
CA GLU A 140 -17.97 -3.76 -9.59
C GLU A 140 -17.86 -5.00 -8.69
N ALA A 141 -16.78 -5.13 -7.92
CA ALA A 141 -16.58 -6.23 -6.97
C ALA A 141 -17.56 -6.21 -5.80
N GLY A 142 -18.25 -5.10 -5.57
CA GLY A 142 -19.19 -4.90 -4.47
C GLY A 142 -18.52 -4.41 -3.18
N ILE A 143 -17.37 -3.73 -3.26
CA ILE A 143 -16.87 -2.96 -2.13
C ILE A 143 -17.90 -1.87 -1.82
N PRO A 144 -18.40 -1.76 -0.58
CA PRO A 144 -19.46 -0.81 -0.25
C PRO A 144 -19.06 0.63 -0.54
N GLU A 145 -20.04 1.43 -0.98
CA GLU A 145 -19.84 2.85 -1.24
C GLU A 145 -19.20 3.58 -0.04
N GLY A 146 -18.25 4.46 -0.30
CA GLY A 146 -17.53 5.23 0.72
C GLY A 146 -16.44 4.43 1.48
N VAL A 147 -16.28 3.13 1.21
CA VAL A 147 -15.23 2.32 1.84
C VAL A 147 -13.88 2.48 1.14
N PHE A 148 -13.87 2.55 -0.17
CA PHE A 148 -12.67 2.83 -0.95
C PHE A 148 -12.92 4.07 -1.81
N ASN A 149 -12.13 5.11 -1.58
CA ASN A 149 -12.27 6.41 -2.24
C ASN A 149 -10.90 6.80 -2.81
N VAL A 150 -10.85 7.22 -4.06
CA VAL A 150 -9.65 7.77 -4.69
C VAL A 150 -9.81 9.27 -4.84
N ILE A 151 -8.83 10.02 -4.37
CA ILE A 151 -8.76 11.47 -4.52
C ILE A 151 -7.46 11.87 -5.21
N THR A 152 -7.55 12.65 -6.25
CA THR A 152 -6.39 13.19 -6.98
C THR A 152 -6.08 14.61 -6.56
N GLY A 153 -4.87 15.07 -6.83
CA GLY A 153 -4.45 16.43 -6.60
C GLY A 153 -3.04 16.58 -6.03
N PRO A 154 -2.54 17.81 -5.92
CA PRO A 154 -1.18 18.09 -5.42
C PRO A 154 -0.97 17.60 -3.99
N GLY A 155 0.26 17.10 -3.70
CA GLY A 155 0.63 16.70 -2.34
C GLY A 155 0.60 17.85 -1.34
N SER A 156 0.94 19.06 -1.81
CA SER A 156 0.95 20.28 -0.99
C SER A 156 -0.43 20.77 -0.54
N SER A 157 -1.51 20.34 -1.19
CA SER A 157 -2.88 20.68 -0.78
C SER A 157 -3.65 19.46 -0.30
N VAL A 158 -3.84 18.45 -1.15
CA VAL A 158 -4.61 17.26 -0.80
C VAL A 158 -3.88 16.39 0.23
N GLY A 159 -2.55 16.21 0.09
CA GLY A 159 -1.73 15.46 1.05
C GLY A 159 -1.73 16.14 2.43
N GLU A 160 -1.54 17.46 2.48
CA GLU A 160 -1.59 18.23 3.71
C GLU A 160 -2.98 18.17 4.36
N ALA A 161 -4.05 18.34 3.58
CA ALA A 161 -5.41 18.24 4.07
C ALA A 161 -5.69 16.87 4.73
N LEU A 162 -5.24 15.76 4.13
CA LEU A 162 -5.34 14.43 4.72
C LEU A 162 -4.53 14.31 6.03
N GLY A 163 -3.31 14.85 6.03
CA GLY A 163 -2.44 14.84 7.21
C GLY A 163 -3.04 15.59 8.39
N LEU A 164 -3.67 16.73 8.15
CA LEU A 164 -4.28 17.60 9.18
C LEU A 164 -5.72 17.20 9.55
N HIS A 165 -6.40 16.38 8.74
CA HIS A 165 -7.84 16.12 8.93
C HIS A 165 -8.11 15.29 10.19
N PRO A 166 -8.94 15.79 11.16
CA PRO A 166 -9.16 15.09 12.43
C PRO A 166 -9.96 13.79 12.29
N GLY A 167 -10.67 13.58 11.20
CA GLY A 167 -11.41 12.35 10.89
C GLY A 167 -10.59 11.29 10.16
N VAL A 168 -9.27 11.47 10.02
CA VAL A 168 -8.33 10.44 9.53
C VAL A 168 -7.62 9.86 10.74
N ASP A 169 -7.67 8.53 10.91
CA ASP A 169 -7.12 7.83 12.07
C ASP A 169 -5.69 7.34 11.82
N VAL A 170 -5.38 6.99 10.57
CA VAL A 170 -4.05 6.51 10.15
C VAL A 170 -3.67 7.15 8.82
N VAL A 171 -2.41 7.56 8.67
CA VAL A 171 -1.81 7.87 7.36
C VAL A 171 -0.73 6.85 7.05
N SER A 172 -0.86 6.16 5.93
CA SER A 172 0.19 5.32 5.35
C SER A 172 0.78 6.03 4.14
N PHE A 173 2.00 6.52 4.29
CA PHE A 173 2.71 7.31 3.29
C PHE A 173 3.91 6.54 2.73
N THR A 174 4.11 6.60 1.42
CA THR A 174 5.36 6.22 0.76
C THR A 174 5.84 7.37 -0.13
N GLY A 175 7.10 7.76 0.02
CA GLY A 175 7.70 8.85 -0.76
C GLY A 175 8.99 9.38 -0.15
N SER A 176 9.25 10.69 -0.31
CA SER A 176 10.49 11.28 0.20
C SER A 176 10.50 11.42 1.72
N THR A 177 11.69 11.32 2.31
CA THR A 177 11.90 11.51 3.75
C THR A 177 11.44 12.90 4.22
N GLU A 178 11.62 13.93 3.39
CA GLU A 178 11.17 15.28 3.71
C GLU A 178 9.64 15.35 3.90
N VAL A 179 8.89 14.77 2.95
CA VAL A 179 7.42 14.75 3.03
C VAL A 179 6.96 13.83 4.18
N GLY A 180 7.66 12.72 4.43
CA GLY A 180 7.37 11.86 5.58
C GLY A 180 7.46 12.63 6.91
N ARG A 181 8.47 13.49 7.08
CA ARG A 181 8.58 14.37 8.26
C ARG A 181 7.39 15.32 8.39
N ARG A 182 6.93 15.89 7.26
CA ARG A 182 5.72 16.76 7.28
C ARG A 182 4.48 16.01 7.76
N PHE A 183 4.29 14.74 7.40
CA PHE A 183 3.18 13.94 7.92
C PHE A 183 3.26 13.76 9.45
N LEU A 184 4.44 13.59 10.03
CA LEU A 184 4.63 13.58 11.48
C LEU A 184 4.23 14.92 12.12
N GLU A 185 4.62 16.03 11.48
CA GLU A 185 4.24 17.39 11.92
C GLU A 185 2.72 17.61 11.81
N TYR A 186 2.07 17.16 10.74
CA TYR A 186 0.63 17.24 10.56
C TYR A 186 -0.11 16.44 11.64
N ALA A 187 0.38 15.24 11.96
CA ALA A 187 -0.18 14.44 13.05
C ALA A 187 -0.07 15.15 14.39
N ALA A 188 1.11 15.73 14.71
CA ALA A 188 1.34 16.48 15.93
C ALA A 188 0.44 17.72 16.06
N ARG A 189 0.09 18.35 14.92
CA ARG A 189 -0.75 19.55 14.85
C ARG A 189 -2.26 19.25 14.75
N SER A 190 -2.65 17.98 14.71
CA SER A 190 -4.05 17.57 14.56
C SER A 190 -4.49 16.65 15.70
N ASN A 191 -4.87 15.43 15.39
CA ASN A 191 -5.43 14.45 16.32
C ASN A 191 -4.44 13.38 16.80
N LEU A 192 -3.13 13.56 16.59
CA LEU A 192 -2.08 12.59 16.94
C LEU A 192 -2.28 11.22 16.25
N LYS A 193 -2.85 11.22 15.03
CA LYS A 193 -3.06 10.00 14.23
C LYS A 193 -1.77 9.21 14.05
N ARG A 194 -1.92 7.90 13.86
CA ARG A 194 -0.78 7.03 13.55
C ARG A 194 -0.24 7.35 12.15
N ILE A 195 1.07 7.49 12.04
CA ILE A 195 1.79 7.66 10.78
C ILE A 195 2.64 6.42 10.53
N VAL A 196 2.45 5.79 9.36
CA VAL A 196 3.25 4.69 8.85
C VAL A 196 4.02 5.20 7.63
N LEU A 197 5.33 5.06 7.65
CA LEU A 197 6.23 5.66 6.66
C LEU A 197 7.06 4.60 5.95
N GLU A 198 7.01 4.63 4.62
CA GLU A 198 7.96 3.99 3.72
C GLU A 198 8.70 5.09 2.96
N LEU A 199 10.01 5.14 3.11
CA LEU A 199 10.82 6.28 2.66
C LEU A 199 11.98 5.82 1.78
N GLY A 200 12.73 6.78 1.25
CA GLY A 200 13.93 6.51 0.46
C GLY A 200 15.07 5.91 1.30
N GLY A 201 15.99 5.27 0.61
CA GLY A 201 17.14 4.62 1.21
C GLY A 201 18.43 4.83 0.42
N LYS A 202 19.54 4.30 0.97
CA LYS A 202 20.87 4.21 0.36
C LYS A 202 21.45 2.83 0.67
N SER A 203 20.77 1.78 0.23
CA SER A 203 21.12 0.38 0.53
C SER A 203 22.51 0.03 0.00
N PRO A 204 23.42 -0.54 0.83
CA PRO A 204 24.73 -0.98 0.38
C PRO A 204 24.64 -2.36 -0.30
N PHE A 205 25.39 -2.56 -1.36
CA PHE A 205 25.74 -3.85 -1.94
C PHE A 205 27.16 -4.17 -1.50
N VAL A 206 27.32 -5.12 -0.59
CA VAL A 206 28.63 -5.44 -0.02
C VAL A 206 29.22 -6.62 -0.75
N VAL A 207 30.45 -6.45 -1.27
CA VAL A 207 31.20 -7.50 -1.98
C VAL A 207 32.42 -7.84 -1.16
N LEU A 208 32.52 -9.09 -0.70
CA LEU A 208 33.67 -9.56 0.05
C LEU A 208 34.80 -10.01 -0.89
N ASP A 209 36.01 -10.21 -0.34
CA ASP A 209 37.21 -10.53 -1.10
C ASP A 209 37.28 -12.00 -1.60
N ASP A 210 36.38 -12.84 -1.16
CA ASP A 210 36.28 -14.26 -1.53
C ASP A 210 35.38 -14.54 -2.75
N VAL A 211 35.03 -13.50 -3.51
CA VAL A 211 34.16 -13.63 -4.71
C VAL A 211 34.86 -14.44 -5.79
N ALA A 212 34.21 -15.52 -6.22
CA ALA A 212 34.73 -16.39 -7.27
C ALA A 212 34.44 -15.87 -8.70
N ASP A 213 33.34 -15.14 -8.91
CA ASP A 213 32.90 -14.60 -10.22
C ASP A 213 32.51 -13.13 -10.13
N TYR A 214 33.46 -12.26 -10.42
CA TYR A 214 33.25 -10.81 -10.43
C TYR A 214 32.26 -10.35 -11.53
N ALA A 215 32.19 -11.08 -12.66
CA ALA A 215 31.26 -10.73 -13.74
C ALA A 215 29.81 -10.96 -13.32
N ALA A 216 29.55 -12.06 -12.63
CA ALA A 216 28.22 -12.36 -12.08
C ALA A 216 27.83 -11.32 -11.01
N VAL A 217 28.75 -10.94 -10.12
CA VAL A 217 28.51 -9.93 -9.08
C VAL A 217 28.25 -8.56 -9.71
N ALA A 218 29.02 -8.17 -10.72
CA ALA A 218 28.82 -6.90 -11.44
C ALA A 218 27.44 -6.86 -12.13
N ALA A 219 27.01 -7.98 -12.74
CA ALA A 219 25.70 -8.09 -13.34
C ALA A 219 24.57 -7.96 -12.31
N GLN A 220 24.71 -8.61 -11.14
CA GLN A 220 23.74 -8.50 -10.05
C GLN A 220 23.68 -7.07 -9.49
N ALA A 221 24.83 -6.44 -9.26
CA ALA A 221 24.91 -5.06 -8.78
C ALA A 221 24.24 -4.10 -9.75
N ALA A 222 24.48 -4.25 -11.06
CA ALA A 222 23.84 -3.44 -12.10
C ALA A 222 22.32 -3.68 -12.14
N ALA A 223 21.88 -4.94 -12.10
CA ALA A 223 20.47 -5.27 -12.07
C ALA A 223 19.77 -4.66 -10.85
N ALA A 224 20.36 -4.78 -9.66
CA ALA A 224 19.79 -4.24 -8.43
C ALA A 224 19.78 -2.71 -8.37
N ALA A 225 20.77 -2.04 -8.99
CA ALA A 225 20.86 -0.58 -9.03
C ALA A 225 19.90 0.05 -10.03
N PHE A 226 19.68 -0.61 -11.19
CA PHE A 226 18.96 -0.03 -12.33
C PHE A 226 17.57 -0.65 -12.57
N TRP A 227 17.16 -1.62 -11.75
CA TRP A 227 15.80 -2.13 -11.80
C TRP A 227 14.79 -0.98 -11.66
N ASN A 228 13.66 -1.12 -12.35
CA ASN A 228 12.63 -0.08 -12.40
C ASN A 228 13.21 1.27 -12.87
N MET A 229 14.06 1.27 -13.90
CA MET A 229 14.72 2.48 -14.44
C MET A 229 15.62 3.21 -13.42
N GLY A 230 16.05 2.52 -12.35
CA GLY A 230 16.76 3.11 -11.22
C GLY A 230 15.90 3.91 -10.25
N GLU A 231 14.59 3.85 -10.41
CA GLU A 231 13.60 4.59 -9.61
C GLU A 231 13.03 3.74 -8.49
N ASN A 232 13.93 3.18 -7.66
CA ASN A 232 13.59 2.23 -6.63
C ASN A 232 14.13 2.66 -5.27
N CYS A 233 13.27 2.70 -4.25
CA CYS A 233 13.63 3.05 -2.86
C CYS A 233 14.61 2.03 -2.24
N THR A 234 14.60 0.77 -2.71
CA THR A 234 15.49 -0.30 -2.26
C THR A 234 16.72 -0.48 -3.14
N ALA A 235 16.93 0.37 -4.17
CA ALA A 235 18.06 0.26 -5.08
C ALA A 235 19.40 0.23 -4.33
N ASN A 236 20.30 -0.65 -4.75
CA ASN A 236 21.65 -0.75 -4.24
C ASN A 236 22.50 0.41 -4.79
N SER A 237 22.34 1.58 -4.19
CA SER A 237 22.96 2.81 -4.67
C SER A 237 24.39 3.04 -4.17
N ARG A 238 24.92 2.08 -3.38
CA ARG A 238 26.31 2.06 -2.91
C ARG A 238 26.88 0.65 -3.07
N ILE A 239 28.05 0.55 -3.69
CA ILE A 239 28.81 -0.71 -3.78
C ILE A 239 30.03 -0.57 -2.88
N ILE A 240 30.27 -1.52 -2.02
CA ILE A 240 31.33 -1.54 -1.01
C ILE A 240 32.09 -2.85 -1.14
#